data_2df958e9c5bbcf2f917be1e90dc81a2c
#
_entry.id   2df958e9c5bbcf2f917be1e90dc81a2c
#
_cell.length_a   1.000
_cell.length_b   1.000
_cell.length_c   1.000
_cell.angle_alpha   90.00
_cell.angle_beta   90.00
_cell.angle_gamma   90.00
#
_symmetry.space_group_name_H-M   'P 1'
#
loop_
_entity.id
_entity.type
_entity.pdbx_description
1 polymer ?
#
loop_
_entity_poly.entity_id
_entity_poly.type
_entity_poly.pdbx_seq_one_letter_code
_entity_poly.pdbx_strand_id
1 'polypeptide(L)'
;MNAKLVKFVVLKQNDMKRILIIMAALTFAVASCGPRGGKAASEAEQADSTATVQTMENKQIEEPMFDIYTSKGKMRIKLYNKTPKHRDNFVKLVNEKYYDGVRFHRVIEGFMIQTGDPYSRDTAKIDLWGQGGPDYTVPAEFVNEYWHKKGALAAARRGDMANPTKASSGSQFYIVHDENACLHLDGQYSIFGEVVEGLEIIDRIATVDTDPYDRPLEDVFINRITPVIVEPAPAAEPADSTKAE
;
A
#
# COMPACT_ATOMS: atom_id res chain seq x y z
N MET A 1 -45.07 -31.10 13.77
CA MET A 1 -44.99 -30.54 15.14
C MET A 1 -43.64 -30.91 15.72
N ASN A 2 -42.69 -29.99 15.73
CA ASN A 2 -41.65 -29.89 16.77
C ASN A 2 -40.84 -28.64 16.53
N ALA A 3 -41.08 -27.65 17.34
CA ALA A 3 -40.34 -26.41 17.44
C ALA A 3 -39.02 -26.68 18.17
N LYS A 4 -37.89 -26.29 17.62
CA LYS A 4 -36.61 -26.13 18.32
C LYS A 4 -36.14 -24.69 18.18
N LEU A 5 -36.58 -23.89 19.09
CA LEU A 5 -35.86 -23.10 20.07
C LEU A 5 -34.62 -22.36 19.55
N VAL A 6 -34.88 -21.14 19.14
CA VAL A 6 -33.86 -20.09 18.98
C VAL A 6 -33.39 -19.67 20.38
N LYS A 7 -32.18 -20.03 20.78
CA LYS A 7 -31.51 -19.47 21.97
C LYS A 7 -30.85 -18.15 21.62
N PHE A 8 -31.54 -17.07 21.93
CA PHE A 8 -30.95 -15.75 22.05
C PHE A 8 -30.03 -15.74 23.29
N VAL A 9 -28.73 -15.53 23.06
CA VAL A 9 -27.78 -15.25 24.13
C VAL A 9 -27.93 -13.79 24.51
N VAL A 10 -28.66 -13.52 25.58
CA VAL A 10 -28.69 -12.21 26.23
C VAL A 10 -27.43 -12.07 27.05
N LEU A 11 -26.46 -11.26 26.52
CA LEU A 11 -25.29 -10.83 27.28
C LEU A 11 -25.74 -9.91 28.41
N LYS A 12 -25.44 -10.32 29.64
CA LYS A 12 -25.79 -9.67 30.88
C LYS A 12 -25.19 -8.28 31.01
N GLN A 13 -26.05 -7.31 31.24
CA GLN A 13 -25.80 -5.86 31.40
C GLN A 13 -24.93 -5.47 32.63
N ASN A 14 -24.26 -6.42 33.28
CA ASN A 14 -23.53 -6.19 34.54
C ASN A 14 -22.01 -5.92 34.36
N ASP A 15 -21.48 -6.05 33.18
CA ASP A 15 -20.02 -5.82 32.97
C ASP A 15 -19.64 -4.39 32.56
N MET A 16 -20.62 -3.54 32.25
CA MET A 16 -20.39 -2.13 31.92
C MET A 16 -20.24 -1.19 33.13
N LYS A 17 -20.48 -1.66 34.36
CA LYS A 17 -20.35 -0.81 35.56
C LYS A 17 -19.01 -0.93 36.29
N ARG A 18 -18.08 -1.74 35.83
CA ARG A 18 -16.77 -1.93 36.49
C ARG A 18 -15.61 -1.11 35.89
N ILE A 19 -15.82 -0.36 34.81
CA ILE A 19 -14.75 0.44 34.16
C ILE A 19 -14.79 1.93 34.51
N LEU A 20 -15.73 2.38 35.36
CA LEU A 20 -15.98 3.80 35.66
C LEU A 20 -15.53 4.25 37.05
N ILE A 21 -14.69 3.52 37.75
CA ILE A 21 -14.20 3.88 39.10
C ILE A 21 -12.67 3.69 39.19
N ILE A 22 -11.90 4.29 38.29
CA ILE A 22 -10.47 4.56 38.49
C ILE A 22 -10.10 5.83 37.69
N MET A 23 -10.69 6.96 38.04
CA MET A 23 -10.24 8.29 37.65
C MET A 23 -10.73 9.33 38.66
N ALA A 24 -10.26 9.22 39.89
CA ALA A 24 -10.33 10.33 40.83
C ALA A 24 -9.35 10.08 41.98
N ALA A 25 -8.20 10.73 41.89
CA ALA A 25 -7.42 11.24 43.02
C ALA A 25 -5.94 11.38 42.60
N LEU A 26 -5.54 12.57 42.25
CA LEU A 26 -4.28 13.21 42.70
C LEU A 26 -4.27 14.67 42.25
N THR A 27 -4.89 15.50 43.04
CA THR A 27 -4.61 16.95 43.11
C THR A 27 -3.96 17.24 44.47
N PHE A 28 -3.13 18.26 44.51
CA PHE A 28 -2.35 18.91 45.60
C PHE A 28 -0.87 18.55 45.55
N ALA A 29 0.09 19.49 45.41
CA ALA A 29 0.16 20.75 46.11
C ALA A 29 1.05 21.75 45.37
N VAL A 30 0.63 23.01 45.37
CA VAL A 30 1.40 24.23 45.11
C VAL A 30 1.99 24.73 46.43
N ALA A 31 3.25 25.18 46.44
CA ALA A 31 3.80 26.22 47.31
C ALA A 31 5.15 26.64 46.72
N SER A 32 5.33 27.78 46.15
CA SER A 32 5.36 29.14 46.67
C SER A 32 6.75 29.61 47.14
N CYS A 33 7.08 30.82 46.65
CA CYS A 33 8.09 31.81 47.08
C CYS A 33 9.54 31.57 46.68
N GLY A 34 10.25 32.38 45.87
CA GLY A 34 10.31 33.85 45.79
C GLY A 34 11.76 34.32 46.04
N PRO A 35 12.19 35.51 45.70
CA PRO A 35 13.41 35.78 44.92
C PRO A 35 14.57 36.41 45.73
N ARG A 36 15.80 36.35 45.17
CA ARG A 36 16.92 37.31 45.30
C ARG A 36 18.18 36.69 44.72
N GLY A 37 18.78 37.22 43.65
CA GLY A 37 19.62 38.43 43.66
C GLY A 37 21.08 38.03 43.80
N GLY A 38 21.88 38.19 42.73
CA GLY A 38 23.33 38.05 42.79
C GLY A 38 23.95 38.04 41.39
N LYS A 39 24.47 39.21 41.00
CA LYS A 39 25.38 39.40 39.85
C LYS A 39 26.68 38.63 40.05
N ALA A 40 27.20 38.00 39.03
CA ALA A 40 28.63 38.05 38.68
C ALA A 40 28.82 37.61 37.25
N ALA A 41 29.49 38.42 36.48
CA ALA A 41 29.98 38.19 35.14
C ALA A 41 31.25 37.32 35.18
N SER A 42 31.43 36.47 34.17
CA SER A 42 32.73 36.18 33.56
C SER A 42 32.50 35.42 32.26
N GLU A 43 32.77 36.09 31.17
CA GLU A 43 33.69 35.77 30.09
C GLU A 43 33.54 34.42 29.40
N ALA A 44 33.04 34.52 28.20
CA ALA A 44 33.55 34.06 26.91
C ALA A 44 34.42 32.78 26.89
N GLU A 45 33.84 31.77 26.29
CA GLU A 45 34.57 30.89 25.34
C GLU A 45 33.65 30.61 24.14
N GLN A 46 33.93 31.31 23.06
CA GLN A 46 33.45 30.98 21.72
C GLN A 46 34.12 29.69 21.28
N ALA A 47 33.45 28.57 21.49
CA ALA A 47 33.76 27.37 20.75
C ALA A 47 33.09 27.48 19.36
N ASP A 48 33.88 27.79 18.40
CA ASP A 48 33.64 27.67 16.98
C ASP A 48 33.23 26.21 16.65
N SER A 49 31.93 25.97 16.70
CA SER A 49 31.32 24.76 16.15
C SER A 49 30.93 25.04 14.73
N THR A 50 31.90 25.05 13.85
CA THR A 50 31.66 24.87 12.41
C THR A 50 31.08 23.47 12.24
N ALA A 51 29.79 23.34 12.57
CA ALA A 51 29.03 22.18 12.18
C ALA A 51 29.06 22.13 10.67
N THR A 52 29.88 21.26 10.15
CA THR A 52 29.84 20.76 8.78
C THR A 52 28.39 20.36 8.54
N VAL A 53 27.62 21.24 7.89
CA VAL A 53 26.38 20.90 7.23
C VAL A 53 26.81 19.95 6.13
N GLN A 54 26.89 18.67 6.45
CA GLN A 54 26.93 17.65 5.45
C GLN A 54 25.63 17.80 4.67
N THR A 55 25.76 18.39 3.51
CA THR A 55 24.77 18.32 2.43
C THR A 55 24.45 16.84 2.31
N MET A 56 23.33 16.41 2.90
CA MET A 56 22.75 15.12 2.57
C MET A 56 22.39 15.27 1.10
N GLU A 57 23.29 14.81 0.23
CA GLU A 57 22.96 14.53 -1.16
C GLU A 57 21.65 13.78 -1.12
N ASN A 58 20.64 14.35 -1.74
CA ASN A 58 19.32 13.79 -1.93
C ASN A 58 19.52 12.55 -2.82
N LYS A 59 19.97 11.45 -2.20
CA LYS A 59 20.05 10.15 -2.85
C LYS A 59 18.61 9.81 -3.17
N GLN A 60 18.21 10.09 -4.38
CA GLN A 60 16.91 9.77 -4.91
C GLN A 60 16.73 8.26 -4.72
N ILE A 61 15.92 7.90 -3.72
CA ILE A 61 15.64 6.48 -3.44
C ILE A 61 14.99 5.95 -4.70
N GLU A 62 15.67 5.03 -5.39
CA GLU A 62 15.14 4.42 -6.59
C GLU A 62 13.78 3.78 -6.28
N GLU A 63 12.82 3.98 -7.17
CA GLU A 63 11.50 3.40 -7.06
C GLU A 63 11.60 1.88 -7.24
N PRO A 64 11.17 1.06 -6.26
CA PRO A 64 11.37 -0.37 -6.33
C PRO A 64 10.57 -1.01 -7.46
N MET A 65 11.19 -1.96 -8.15
CA MET A 65 10.59 -2.69 -9.25
C MET A 65 10.37 -4.17 -8.88
N PHE A 66 9.32 -4.76 -9.45
CA PHE A 66 8.96 -6.16 -9.25
C PHE A 66 8.52 -6.80 -10.56
N ASP A 67 8.88 -8.06 -10.76
CA ASP A 67 8.36 -8.89 -11.83
C ASP A 67 7.17 -9.71 -11.32
N ILE A 68 5.99 -9.52 -11.92
CA ILE A 68 4.78 -10.29 -11.68
C ILE A 68 4.70 -11.39 -12.74
N TYR A 69 4.85 -12.62 -12.32
CA TYR A 69 4.70 -13.81 -13.18
C TYR A 69 3.27 -14.30 -13.10
N THR A 70 2.54 -14.26 -14.20
CA THR A 70 1.16 -14.74 -14.30
C THR A 70 1.06 -15.97 -15.19
N SER A 71 -0.09 -16.65 -15.19
CA SER A 71 -0.38 -17.73 -16.12
C SER A 71 -0.46 -17.29 -17.59
N LYS A 72 -0.57 -15.96 -17.86
CA LYS A 72 -0.64 -15.38 -19.21
C LYS A 72 0.64 -14.68 -19.66
N GLY A 73 1.66 -14.58 -18.78
CA GLY A 73 2.95 -13.96 -19.06
C GLY A 73 3.50 -13.14 -17.90
N LYS A 74 4.60 -12.44 -18.16
CA LYS A 74 5.31 -11.65 -17.16
C LYS A 74 5.10 -10.15 -17.40
N MET A 75 4.78 -9.40 -16.34
CA MET A 75 4.78 -7.93 -16.31
C MET A 75 5.82 -7.45 -15.32
N ARG A 76 6.49 -6.33 -15.63
CA ARG A 76 7.33 -5.61 -14.66
C ARG A 76 6.60 -4.37 -14.20
N ILE A 77 6.51 -4.20 -12.90
CA ILE A 77 5.94 -3.01 -12.28
C ILE A 77 7.01 -2.19 -11.57
N LYS A 78 6.77 -0.89 -11.50
CA LYS A 78 7.51 0.08 -10.71
C LYS A 78 6.56 0.68 -9.68
N LEU A 79 6.97 0.79 -8.42
CA LEU A 79 6.18 1.38 -7.35
C LEU A 79 6.64 2.82 -7.08
N TYR A 80 5.69 3.71 -6.81
CA TYR A 80 5.96 5.13 -6.65
C TYR A 80 6.35 5.52 -5.23
N ASN A 81 7.36 6.39 -5.12
CA ASN A 81 7.84 6.89 -3.83
C ASN A 81 6.88 7.87 -3.16
N LYS A 82 6.01 8.57 -3.92
CA LYS A 82 5.03 9.54 -3.37
C LYS A 82 3.80 8.87 -2.72
N THR A 83 3.68 7.56 -2.80
CA THR A 83 2.64 6.77 -2.11
C THR A 83 3.29 5.72 -1.19
N PRO A 84 4.06 6.14 -0.18
CA PRO A 84 4.91 5.25 0.60
C PRO A 84 4.13 4.18 1.38
N LYS A 85 2.92 4.47 1.88
CA LYS A 85 2.13 3.49 2.62
C LYS A 85 1.69 2.32 1.74
N HIS A 86 1.23 2.61 0.51
CA HIS A 86 0.85 1.57 -0.45
C HIS A 86 2.06 0.81 -0.96
N ARG A 87 3.15 1.53 -1.31
CA ARG A 87 4.42 0.93 -1.73
C ARG A 87 4.94 -0.06 -0.69
N ASP A 88 5.11 0.40 0.55
CA ASP A 88 5.72 -0.39 1.62
C ASP A 88 4.84 -1.58 2.03
N ASN A 89 3.51 -1.40 2.01
CA ASN A 89 2.55 -2.48 2.20
C ASN A 89 2.65 -3.54 1.09
N PHE A 90 2.72 -3.13 -0.17
CA PHE A 90 2.88 -4.07 -1.30
C PHE A 90 4.20 -4.86 -1.17
N VAL A 91 5.31 -4.17 -0.88
CA VAL A 91 6.63 -4.80 -0.65
C VAL A 91 6.56 -5.84 0.47
N LYS A 92 5.92 -5.49 1.60
CA LYS A 92 5.71 -6.42 2.71
C LYS A 92 4.98 -7.68 2.24
N LEU A 93 3.86 -7.53 1.56
CA LEU A 93 3.04 -8.67 1.10
C LEU A 93 3.76 -9.53 0.05
N VAL A 94 4.58 -8.93 -0.82
CA VAL A 94 5.44 -9.68 -1.75
C VAL A 94 6.46 -10.53 -0.99
N ASN A 95 7.13 -9.96 0.01
CA ASN A 95 8.11 -10.68 0.83
C ASN A 95 7.46 -11.85 1.61
N GLU A 96 6.20 -11.70 1.99
CA GLU A 96 5.38 -12.73 2.64
C GLU A 96 4.81 -13.77 1.64
N LYS A 97 5.08 -13.62 0.34
CA LYS A 97 4.50 -14.43 -0.75
C LYS A 97 2.97 -14.42 -0.74
N TYR A 98 2.40 -13.32 -0.26
CA TYR A 98 0.95 -13.18 -0.10
C TYR A 98 0.18 -13.26 -1.41
N TYR A 99 0.82 -12.94 -2.53
CA TYR A 99 0.18 -12.94 -3.85
C TYR A 99 0.34 -14.25 -4.62
N ASP A 100 1.13 -15.20 -4.13
CA ASP A 100 1.36 -16.47 -4.83
C ASP A 100 0.06 -17.29 -4.92
N GLY A 101 -0.32 -17.68 -6.13
CA GLY A 101 -1.54 -18.42 -6.42
C GLY A 101 -2.84 -17.61 -6.38
N VAL A 102 -2.79 -16.30 -6.16
CA VAL A 102 -3.97 -15.42 -6.15
C VAL A 102 -4.46 -15.20 -7.59
N ARG A 103 -5.77 -15.31 -7.82
CA ARG A 103 -6.38 -15.12 -9.13
C ARG A 103 -6.72 -13.67 -9.44
N PHE A 104 -6.79 -13.35 -10.72
CA PHE A 104 -7.52 -12.20 -11.20
C PHE A 104 -9.01 -12.53 -11.12
N HIS A 105 -9.65 -12.11 -10.05
CA HIS A 105 -11.02 -12.47 -9.72
C HIS A 105 -12.07 -11.58 -10.36
N ARG A 106 -11.65 -10.44 -10.96
CA ARG A 106 -12.50 -9.54 -11.71
C ARG A 106 -11.72 -8.94 -12.88
N VAL A 107 -12.21 -9.18 -14.09
CA VAL A 107 -11.59 -8.77 -15.35
C VAL A 107 -12.65 -8.15 -16.23
N ILE A 108 -12.44 -6.89 -16.64
CA ILE A 108 -13.36 -6.18 -17.54
C ILE A 108 -12.53 -5.62 -18.69
N GLU A 109 -12.76 -6.17 -19.89
CA GLU A 109 -12.19 -5.63 -21.11
C GLU A 109 -12.59 -4.17 -21.30
N GLY A 110 -11.65 -3.33 -21.73
CA GLY A 110 -11.88 -1.88 -21.86
C GLY A 110 -11.92 -1.12 -20.53
N PHE A 111 -11.58 -1.77 -19.39
CA PHE A 111 -11.55 -1.10 -18.09
C PHE A 111 -10.32 -1.46 -17.26
N MET A 112 -10.32 -2.61 -16.58
CA MET A 112 -9.22 -3.01 -15.68
C MET A 112 -9.17 -4.52 -15.43
N ILE A 113 -8.06 -4.99 -14.87
CA ILE A 113 -7.88 -6.34 -14.34
C ILE A 113 -7.57 -6.26 -12.84
N GLN A 114 -8.38 -6.92 -11.98
CA GLN A 114 -8.29 -6.83 -10.52
C GLN A 114 -7.89 -8.17 -9.90
N THR A 115 -7.02 -8.10 -8.90
CA THR A 115 -6.44 -9.25 -8.18
C THR A 115 -6.17 -8.91 -6.70
N GLY A 116 -5.43 -9.75 -5.99
CA GLY A 116 -4.97 -9.47 -4.62
C GLY A 116 -5.91 -9.99 -3.52
N ASP A 117 -6.97 -10.71 -3.87
CA ASP A 117 -7.88 -11.35 -2.91
C ASP A 117 -7.38 -12.75 -2.53
N PRO A 118 -7.01 -13.02 -1.27
CA PRO A 118 -6.54 -14.33 -0.83
C PRO A 118 -7.61 -15.44 -0.94
N TYR A 119 -8.92 -15.09 -0.89
CA TYR A 119 -9.98 -16.08 -1.09
C TYR A 119 -10.00 -16.64 -2.50
N SER A 120 -9.49 -15.88 -3.47
CA SER A 120 -9.45 -16.33 -4.87
C SER A 120 -8.50 -17.51 -5.14
N ARG A 121 -7.68 -17.90 -4.17
CA ARG A 121 -6.89 -19.13 -4.27
C ARG A 121 -7.73 -20.41 -4.22
N ASP A 122 -8.89 -20.33 -3.57
CA ASP A 122 -9.77 -21.45 -3.30
C ASP A 122 -11.08 -21.30 -4.10
N THR A 123 -11.29 -22.18 -5.07
CA THR A 123 -12.50 -22.19 -5.89
C THR A 123 -13.76 -22.52 -5.09
N ALA A 124 -13.63 -23.23 -3.96
CA ALA A 124 -14.76 -23.47 -3.07
C ALA A 124 -15.27 -22.16 -2.39
N LYS A 125 -14.48 -21.08 -2.43
CA LYS A 125 -14.84 -19.77 -1.90
C LYS A 125 -15.26 -18.77 -2.98
N ILE A 126 -15.65 -19.22 -4.15
CA ILE A 126 -15.96 -18.33 -5.29
C ILE A 126 -16.98 -17.24 -4.95
N ASP A 127 -17.95 -17.50 -4.08
CA ASP A 127 -18.95 -16.52 -3.64
C ASP A 127 -18.39 -15.43 -2.71
N LEU A 128 -17.16 -15.62 -2.21
CA LEU A 128 -16.44 -14.67 -1.36
C LEU A 128 -15.33 -13.93 -2.11
N TRP A 129 -15.10 -14.24 -3.37
CA TRP A 129 -14.07 -13.56 -4.14
C TRP A 129 -14.37 -12.06 -4.26
N GLY A 130 -13.35 -11.25 -4.11
CA GLY A 130 -13.45 -9.80 -4.04
C GLY A 130 -13.69 -9.25 -2.62
N GLN A 131 -13.90 -10.13 -1.62
CA GLN A 131 -14.19 -9.73 -0.24
C GLN A 131 -13.02 -9.97 0.72
N GLY A 132 -12.00 -10.74 0.29
CA GLY A 132 -10.84 -11.10 1.10
C GLY A 132 -9.77 -10.00 1.17
N GLY A 133 -8.87 -10.17 2.13
CA GLY A 133 -7.73 -9.30 2.38
C GLY A 133 -7.19 -9.53 3.77
N PRO A 134 -6.10 -8.84 4.15
CA PRO A 134 -5.69 -8.76 5.54
C PRO A 134 -6.72 -7.99 6.37
N ASP A 135 -6.63 -8.08 7.70
CA ASP A 135 -7.56 -7.47 8.66
C ASP A 135 -7.36 -5.94 8.85
N TYR A 136 -6.65 -5.30 7.93
CA TYR A 136 -6.39 -3.87 7.92
C TYR A 136 -6.67 -3.24 6.55
N THR A 137 -6.78 -1.91 6.55
CA THR A 137 -6.85 -1.07 5.35
C THR A 137 -5.67 -0.12 5.30
N VAL A 138 -5.34 0.36 4.10
CA VAL A 138 -4.28 1.36 3.89
C VAL A 138 -4.94 2.73 3.71
N PRO A 139 -4.58 3.76 4.51
CA PRO A 139 -5.10 5.11 4.32
C PRO A 139 -4.83 5.62 2.90
N ALA A 140 -5.81 6.32 2.32
CA ALA A 140 -5.70 6.85 0.96
C ALA A 140 -4.48 7.77 0.81
N GLU A 141 -3.82 7.67 -0.36
CA GLU A 141 -2.70 8.51 -0.77
C GLU A 141 -2.98 9.02 -2.19
N PHE A 142 -3.71 10.14 -2.30
CA PHE A 142 -4.01 10.74 -3.60
C PHE A 142 -2.89 11.71 -3.99
N VAL A 143 -2.31 11.49 -5.17
CA VAL A 143 -1.23 12.29 -5.73
C VAL A 143 -1.70 12.84 -7.08
N ASN A 144 -1.83 14.16 -7.20
CA ASN A 144 -2.41 14.81 -8.37
C ASN A 144 -1.63 14.56 -9.69
N GLU A 145 -0.38 14.15 -9.59
CA GLU A 145 0.47 13.85 -10.75
C GLU A 145 0.21 12.46 -11.32
N TYR A 146 -0.52 11.60 -10.59
CA TYR A 146 -0.81 10.23 -10.99
C TYR A 146 -2.24 10.12 -11.47
N TRP A 147 -2.42 9.56 -12.65
CA TRP A 147 -3.74 9.30 -13.24
C TRP A 147 -3.82 7.86 -13.73
N HIS A 148 -5.02 7.40 -13.99
CA HIS A 148 -5.33 6.03 -14.41
C HIS A 148 -4.98 5.78 -15.88
N LYS A 149 -3.73 6.03 -16.29
CA LYS A 149 -3.22 5.65 -17.62
C LYS A 149 -3.19 4.12 -17.76
N LYS A 150 -3.17 3.61 -19.01
CA LYS A 150 -2.96 2.17 -19.25
C LYS A 150 -1.74 1.68 -18.50
N GLY A 151 -1.88 0.59 -17.76
CA GLY A 151 -0.83 0.02 -16.92
C GLY A 151 -0.67 0.65 -15.53
N ALA A 152 -1.43 1.69 -15.18
CA ALA A 152 -1.42 2.22 -13.81
C ALA A 152 -1.85 1.15 -12.80
N LEU A 153 -1.11 1.04 -11.69
CA LEU A 153 -1.37 0.13 -10.58
C LEU A 153 -2.07 0.90 -9.47
N ALA A 154 -3.32 0.58 -9.20
CA ALA A 154 -4.14 1.28 -8.23
C ALA A 154 -4.76 0.34 -7.20
N ALA A 155 -4.89 0.80 -5.96
CA ALA A 155 -5.44 0.02 -4.87
C ALA A 155 -6.97 -0.04 -4.96
N ALA A 156 -7.55 -1.24 -4.86
CA ALA A 156 -8.98 -1.40 -4.75
C ALA A 156 -9.49 -0.92 -3.40
N ARG A 157 -10.77 -0.54 -3.31
CA ARG A 157 -11.42 -0.13 -2.07
C ARG A 157 -12.92 -0.40 -2.09
N ARG A 158 -13.56 -0.36 -0.92
CA ARG A 158 -15.01 -0.37 -0.82
C ARG A 158 -15.60 0.96 -1.29
N GLY A 159 -16.85 0.93 -1.73
CA GLY A 159 -17.57 2.13 -2.15
C GLY A 159 -17.77 3.16 -1.02
N ASP A 160 -17.97 4.43 -1.37
CA ASP A 160 -17.95 5.58 -0.46
C ASP A 160 -18.95 5.47 0.70
N MET A 161 -20.13 4.87 0.49
CA MET A 161 -21.12 4.68 1.56
C MET A 161 -20.62 3.80 2.70
N ALA A 162 -19.85 2.75 2.39
CA ALA A 162 -19.29 1.84 3.38
C ALA A 162 -17.87 2.26 3.82
N ASN A 163 -17.26 3.22 3.12
CA ASN A 163 -15.87 3.63 3.32
C ASN A 163 -15.68 5.12 3.01
N PRO A 164 -16.23 6.02 3.82
CA PRO A 164 -16.16 7.47 3.59
C PRO A 164 -14.72 8.03 3.64
N THR A 165 -13.81 7.32 4.29
CA THR A 165 -12.37 7.69 4.35
C THR A 165 -11.62 7.32 3.08
N LYS A 166 -12.24 6.60 2.14
CA LYS A 166 -11.63 6.07 0.91
C LYS A 166 -10.36 5.23 1.16
N ALA A 167 -10.25 4.64 2.35
CA ALA A 167 -9.13 3.76 2.67
C ALA A 167 -9.12 2.56 1.72
N SER A 168 -7.93 2.20 1.27
CA SER A 168 -7.72 1.10 0.33
C SER A 168 -7.78 -0.26 1.01
N SER A 169 -8.11 -1.30 0.25
CA SER A 169 -7.89 -2.69 0.67
C SER A 169 -6.42 -2.89 1.05
N GLY A 170 -6.19 -3.71 2.06
CA GLY A 170 -4.84 -4.06 2.47
C GLY A 170 -4.07 -4.90 1.44
N SER A 171 -4.75 -5.54 0.46
CA SER A 171 -4.08 -6.39 -0.53
C SER A 171 -4.63 -6.30 -1.95
N GLN A 172 -5.91 -5.98 -2.13
CA GLN A 172 -6.50 -5.97 -3.48
C GLN A 172 -6.06 -4.74 -4.27
N PHE A 173 -5.69 -4.96 -5.51
CA PHE A 173 -5.31 -3.93 -6.46
C PHE A 173 -5.81 -4.25 -7.86
N TYR A 174 -5.83 -3.25 -8.72
CA TYR A 174 -6.13 -3.42 -10.14
C TYR A 174 -5.09 -2.75 -11.01
N ILE A 175 -4.98 -3.23 -12.24
CA ILE A 175 -4.15 -2.65 -13.30
C ILE A 175 -5.07 -2.14 -14.39
N VAL A 176 -4.90 -0.90 -14.79
CA VAL A 176 -5.73 -0.25 -15.80
C VAL A 176 -5.46 -0.86 -17.18
N HIS A 177 -6.53 -1.25 -17.88
CA HIS A 177 -6.48 -1.70 -19.27
C HIS A 177 -6.77 -0.55 -20.23
N ASP A 178 -7.84 0.24 -20.01
CA ASP A 178 -8.19 1.41 -20.80
C ASP A 178 -8.29 2.65 -19.93
N GLU A 179 -7.46 3.66 -20.23
CA GLU A 179 -7.40 4.90 -19.49
C GLU A 179 -8.68 5.73 -19.60
N ASN A 180 -9.34 5.74 -20.79
CA ASN A 180 -10.53 6.54 -21.01
C ASN A 180 -11.70 6.10 -20.12
N ALA A 181 -11.82 4.80 -19.86
CA ALA A 181 -12.83 4.25 -18.97
C ALA A 181 -12.54 4.56 -17.50
N CYS A 182 -11.28 4.86 -17.15
CA CYS A 182 -10.83 5.05 -15.78
C CYS A 182 -10.72 6.52 -15.33
N LEU A 183 -10.92 7.52 -16.19
CA LEU A 183 -10.77 8.95 -15.88
C LEU A 183 -11.56 9.39 -14.63
N HIS A 184 -12.75 8.81 -14.42
CA HIS A 184 -13.60 9.12 -13.25
C HIS A 184 -13.04 8.62 -11.91
N LEU A 185 -11.99 7.79 -11.94
CA LEU A 185 -11.32 7.25 -10.75
C LEU A 185 -10.16 8.13 -10.27
N ASP A 186 -9.73 9.11 -11.07
CA ASP A 186 -8.64 10.01 -10.72
C ASP A 186 -8.97 10.81 -9.45
N GLY A 187 -8.02 10.86 -8.51
CA GLY A 187 -8.22 11.48 -7.20
C GLY A 187 -9.21 10.74 -6.28
N GLN A 188 -9.74 9.58 -6.69
CA GLN A 188 -10.66 8.76 -5.91
C GLN A 188 -10.06 7.42 -5.46
N TYR A 189 -9.01 6.96 -6.14
CA TYR A 189 -8.27 5.74 -5.83
C TYR A 189 -6.78 6.05 -5.76
N SER A 190 -6.06 5.35 -4.87
CA SER A 190 -4.62 5.55 -4.71
C SER A 190 -3.86 4.78 -5.79
N ILE A 191 -3.22 5.51 -6.70
CA ILE A 191 -2.32 4.95 -7.71
C ILE A 191 -0.93 4.89 -7.07
N PHE A 192 -0.35 3.70 -6.98
CA PHE A 192 0.91 3.50 -6.26
C PHE A 192 2.03 2.90 -7.11
N GLY A 193 1.81 2.74 -8.41
CA GLY A 193 2.78 2.22 -9.35
C GLY A 193 2.28 2.17 -10.78
N GLU A 194 3.06 1.56 -11.63
CA GLU A 194 2.74 1.35 -13.04
C GLU A 194 3.45 0.10 -13.59
N VAL A 195 2.88 -0.48 -14.64
CA VAL A 195 3.53 -1.50 -15.47
C VAL A 195 4.49 -0.80 -16.43
N VAL A 196 5.77 -1.15 -16.37
CA VAL A 196 6.84 -0.58 -17.21
C VAL A 196 7.28 -1.52 -18.32
N GLU A 197 7.05 -2.83 -18.19
CA GLU A 197 7.30 -3.85 -19.21
C GLU A 197 6.16 -4.87 -19.21
N GLY A 198 5.76 -5.37 -20.37
CA GLY A 198 4.74 -6.40 -20.51
C GLY A 198 3.31 -5.84 -20.51
N LEU A 199 3.09 -4.63 -21.04
CA LEU A 199 1.75 -4.03 -21.18
C LEU A 199 0.80 -4.93 -21.99
N GLU A 200 1.31 -5.68 -22.96
CA GLU A 200 0.55 -6.65 -23.76
C GLU A 200 -0.01 -7.82 -22.95
N ILE A 201 0.55 -8.07 -21.75
CA ILE A 201 0.01 -9.11 -20.85
C ILE A 201 -1.30 -8.63 -20.20
N ILE A 202 -1.43 -7.31 -19.99
CA ILE A 202 -2.70 -6.73 -19.52
C ILE A 202 -3.78 -7.02 -20.54
N ASP A 203 -3.50 -6.80 -21.84
CA ASP A 203 -4.45 -7.07 -22.93
C ASP A 203 -4.83 -8.56 -22.99
N ARG A 204 -3.84 -9.46 -22.87
CA ARG A 204 -4.08 -10.92 -22.85
C ARG A 204 -4.95 -11.36 -21.67
N ILE A 205 -4.84 -10.70 -20.52
CA ILE A 205 -5.68 -11.00 -19.36
C ILE A 205 -7.06 -10.37 -19.53
N ALA A 206 -7.12 -9.12 -20.00
CA ALA A 206 -8.36 -8.36 -20.15
C ALA A 206 -9.35 -8.98 -21.15
N THR A 207 -8.83 -9.70 -22.17
CA THR A 207 -9.62 -10.28 -23.25
C THR A 207 -10.02 -11.74 -23.02
N VAL A 208 -9.82 -12.29 -21.82
CA VAL A 208 -10.30 -13.65 -21.52
C VAL A 208 -11.81 -13.67 -21.35
N ASP A 209 -12.45 -14.77 -21.69
CA ASP A 209 -13.89 -14.96 -21.46
C ASP A 209 -14.19 -14.90 -19.95
N THR A 210 -15.28 -14.20 -19.59
CA THR A 210 -15.71 -14.01 -18.20
C THR A 210 -17.16 -14.48 -18.00
N ASP A 211 -17.50 -14.75 -16.75
CA ASP A 211 -18.85 -15.01 -16.30
C ASP A 211 -19.64 -13.66 -16.12
N PRO A 212 -20.96 -13.70 -15.81
CA PRO A 212 -21.75 -12.50 -15.56
C PRO A 212 -21.30 -11.65 -14.35
N TYR A 213 -20.32 -12.13 -13.58
CA TYR A 213 -19.70 -11.41 -12.44
C TYR A 213 -18.29 -10.90 -12.76
N ASP A 214 -17.94 -10.82 -14.05
CA ASP A 214 -16.61 -10.40 -14.54
C ASP A 214 -15.47 -11.36 -14.12
N ARG A 215 -15.75 -12.61 -13.74
CA ARG A 215 -14.72 -13.58 -13.35
C ARG A 215 -14.26 -14.35 -14.57
N PRO A 216 -12.94 -14.51 -14.80
CA PRO A 216 -12.44 -15.36 -15.87
C PRO A 216 -13.00 -16.78 -15.80
N LEU A 217 -13.50 -17.32 -16.93
CA LEU A 217 -13.96 -18.69 -17.03
C LEU A 217 -12.79 -19.67 -16.95
N GLU A 218 -11.63 -19.31 -17.50
CA GLU A 218 -10.36 -20.00 -17.33
C GLU A 218 -9.52 -19.25 -16.29
N ASP A 219 -9.06 -19.94 -15.25
CA ASP A 219 -8.29 -19.33 -14.16
C ASP A 219 -7.06 -18.56 -14.67
N VAL A 220 -7.01 -17.29 -14.38
CA VAL A 220 -5.82 -16.45 -14.55
C VAL A 220 -5.29 -16.09 -13.16
N PHE A 221 -4.03 -16.40 -12.88
CA PHE A 221 -3.46 -16.24 -11.54
C PHE A 221 -2.03 -15.72 -11.56
N ILE A 222 -1.62 -15.16 -10.44
CA ILE A 222 -0.23 -14.79 -10.15
C ILE A 222 0.50 -16.03 -9.67
N ASN A 223 1.53 -16.47 -10.41
CA ASN A 223 2.39 -17.57 -9.99
C ASN A 223 3.28 -17.13 -8.82
N ARG A 224 3.90 -15.95 -8.96
CA ARG A 224 4.74 -15.31 -7.94
C ARG A 224 5.03 -13.87 -8.32
N ILE A 225 5.47 -13.08 -7.35
CA ILE A 225 6.04 -11.75 -7.55
C ILE A 225 7.46 -11.76 -6.97
N THR A 226 8.43 -11.23 -7.72
CA THR A 226 9.83 -11.16 -7.27
C THR A 226 10.39 -9.76 -7.41
N PRO A 227 11.22 -9.29 -6.47
CA PRO A 227 11.92 -8.02 -6.63
C PRO A 227 12.89 -8.08 -7.80
N VAL A 228 13.03 -6.97 -8.53
CA VAL A 228 14.06 -6.78 -9.54
C VAL A 228 15.29 -6.19 -8.83
N ILE A 229 16.38 -6.94 -8.84
CA ILE A 229 17.66 -6.46 -8.31
C ILE A 229 18.32 -5.63 -9.43
N VAL A 230 18.36 -4.31 -9.24
CA VAL A 230 19.19 -3.46 -10.09
C VAL A 230 20.60 -3.51 -9.52
N GLU A 231 21.50 -4.20 -10.18
CA GLU A 231 22.94 -4.11 -9.82
C GLU A 231 23.38 -2.66 -10.04
N PRO A 232 24.03 -2.04 -9.04
CA PRO A 232 24.58 -0.69 -9.25
C PRO A 232 25.52 -0.71 -10.45
N ALA A 233 25.34 0.25 -11.36
CA ALA A 233 26.24 0.41 -12.50
C ALA A 233 27.70 0.40 -11.97
N PRO A 234 28.64 -0.32 -12.63
CA PRO A 234 30.04 -0.31 -12.21
C PRO A 234 30.50 1.14 -12.13
N ALA A 235 31.06 1.50 -10.96
CA ALA A 235 31.60 2.85 -10.75
C ALA A 235 32.53 3.18 -11.94
N ALA A 236 32.26 4.30 -12.61
CA ALA A 236 33.13 4.76 -13.69
C ALA A 236 34.55 4.85 -13.12
N GLU A 237 35.47 4.09 -13.71
CA GLU A 237 36.91 4.20 -13.38
C GLU A 237 37.35 5.66 -13.54
N PRO A 238 38.05 6.21 -12.54
CA PRO A 238 38.57 7.58 -12.69
C PRO A 238 39.44 7.63 -13.94
N ALA A 239 39.10 8.53 -14.86
CA ALA A 239 39.90 8.78 -16.06
C ALA A 239 41.34 9.07 -15.61
N ASP A 240 42.26 8.20 -16.02
CA ASP A 240 43.69 8.35 -15.82
C ASP A 240 44.16 9.64 -16.53
N SER A 241 44.41 10.67 -15.72
CA SER A 241 44.92 11.94 -16.16
C SER A 241 46.45 11.94 -16.21
N THR A 242 47.08 10.90 -16.75
CA THR A 242 48.53 10.87 -17.03
C THR A 242 48.81 10.76 -18.51
N LYS A 243 48.80 11.90 -19.18
CA LYS A 243 49.67 12.20 -20.34
C LYS A 243 49.68 13.69 -20.59
N ALA A 244 50.62 14.37 -19.95
CA ALA A 244 51.17 15.63 -20.45
C ALA A 244 52.68 15.45 -20.42
N GLU A 245 53.26 15.20 -21.57
CA GLU A 245 54.61 15.52 -21.97
C GLU A 245 54.58 16.06 -23.39
#